data_939539cce61c0df8bf94b6517b2bb10e
#
_entry.id   939539cce61c0df8bf94b6517b2bb10e
#
_cell.length_a   1.000
_cell.length_b   1.000
_cell.length_c   1.000
_cell.angle_alpha   90.00
_cell.angle_beta   90.00
_cell.angle_gamma   90.00
#
_symmetry.space_group_name_H-M   'P 1'
#
loop_
_entity.id
_entity.type
_entity.pdbx_description
1 polymer ?
#
loop_
_entity_poly.entity_id
_entity_poly.type
_entity_poly.pdbx_seq_one_letter_code
_entity_poly.pdbx_strand_id
1 'polypeptide(L)'
;MVAIIQLRRMEFDMIETTVLSNLVFNDEYYRRVYPYIKSEYFDDHGIKKIFTAYGEYVEEYNDSPSIEALKICLDKRKDMNEDTYKQVMSTVDSLKRDEDTNTDWLVSETEKFCQDKDLFNTIRKAILVIDGEEKDVDKGALPQMLTDSLGISFDTSIGHDYLEDYEDRYEFYHRKEERTPFDIDILNKITKGGLPRKSMTVLLATTGGGKSLVKCHAAASALMMG
;
A
#
# COMPACT_ATOMS: atom_id res chain seq x y z
N MET A 1 -24.46 6.78 -18.79
CA MET A 1 -24.14 6.50 -17.38
C MET A 1 -24.31 5.01 -17.03
N VAL A 2 -25.49 4.39 -17.27
CA VAL A 2 -25.75 2.96 -16.96
C VAL A 2 -24.77 1.99 -17.66
N ALA A 3 -24.47 2.22 -18.94
CA ALA A 3 -23.55 1.37 -19.71
C ALA A 3 -22.10 1.39 -19.19
N ILE A 4 -21.64 2.55 -18.69
CA ILE A 4 -20.28 2.69 -18.10
C ILE A 4 -20.21 1.93 -16.76
N ILE A 5 -21.29 1.96 -15.99
CA ILE A 5 -21.38 1.22 -14.71
C ILE A 5 -21.39 -0.28 -14.97
N GLN A 6 -22.09 -0.75 -16.02
CA GLN A 6 -22.11 -2.16 -16.39
C GLN A 6 -20.77 -2.66 -16.92
N LEU A 7 -20.07 -1.87 -17.74
CA LEU A 7 -18.72 -2.21 -18.22
C LEU A 7 -17.72 -2.32 -17.08
N ARG A 8 -17.70 -1.35 -16.15
CA ARG A 8 -16.86 -1.42 -14.95
C ARG A 8 -17.18 -2.65 -14.09
N ARG A 9 -18.45 -3.01 -13.96
CA ARG A 9 -18.85 -4.19 -13.18
C ARG A 9 -18.32 -5.48 -13.81
N MET A 10 -18.39 -5.61 -15.14
CA MET A 10 -17.82 -6.76 -15.84
C MET A 10 -16.28 -6.83 -15.73
N GLU A 11 -15.59 -5.68 -15.74
CA GLU A 11 -14.14 -5.63 -15.50
C GLU A 11 -13.79 -6.08 -14.09
N PHE A 12 -14.56 -5.66 -13.08
CA PHE A 12 -14.35 -6.09 -11.70
C PHE A 12 -14.62 -7.58 -11.50
N ASP A 13 -15.69 -8.14 -12.08
CA ASP A 13 -15.98 -9.57 -11.99
C ASP A 13 -14.86 -10.43 -12.60
N MET A 14 -14.25 -9.98 -13.71
CA MET A 14 -13.10 -10.65 -14.32
C MET A 14 -11.86 -10.60 -13.44
N ILE A 15 -11.54 -9.43 -12.86
CA ILE A 15 -10.34 -9.29 -12.02
C ILE A 15 -10.48 -10.07 -10.72
N GLU A 16 -11.66 -10.11 -10.10
CA GLU A 16 -11.91 -10.87 -8.87
C GLU A 16 -11.64 -12.37 -9.07
N THR A 17 -12.12 -12.95 -10.17
CA THR A 17 -11.87 -14.35 -10.51
C THR A 17 -10.40 -14.61 -10.83
N THR A 18 -9.74 -13.69 -11.56
CA THR A 18 -8.31 -13.81 -11.89
C THR A 18 -7.44 -13.73 -10.65
N VAL A 19 -7.73 -12.81 -9.74
CA VAL A 19 -7.06 -12.68 -8.44
C VAL A 19 -7.19 -13.98 -7.65
N LEU A 20 -8.40 -14.52 -7.53
CA LEU A 20 -8.65 -15.75 -6.79
C LEU A 20 -7.93 -16.95 -7.41
N SER A 21 -7.95 -17.08 -8.75
CA SER A 21 -7.21 -18.12 -9.46
C SER A 21 -5.71 -18.05 -9.16
N ASN A 22 -5.12 -16.88 -9.25
CA ASN A 22 -3.69 -16.71 -9.02
C ASN A 22 -3.29 -16.87 -7.55
N LEU A 23 -4.15 -16.54 -6.60
CA LEU A 23 -3.91 -16.84 -5.19
C LEU A 23 -3.79 -18.35 -4.93
N VAL A 24 -4.55 -19.17 -5.67
CA VAL A 24 -4.54 -20.63 -5.50
C VAL A 24 -3.39 -21.29 -6.26
N PHE A 25 -3.03 -20.80 -7.46
CA PHE A 25 -2.13 -21.51 -8.37
C PHE A 25 -0.74 -20.89 -8.50
N ASN A 26 -0.51 -19.68 -7.98
CA ASN A 26 0.75 -18.96 -8.12
C ASN A 26 1.30 -18.55 -6.75
N ASP A 27 2.28 -19.28 -6.24
CA ASP A 27 2.88 -19.06 -4.93
C ASP A 27 3.59 -17.71 -4.83
N GLU A 28 4.23 -17.24 -5.92
CA GLU A 28 4.89 -15.94 -5.94
C GLU A 28 3.85 -14.81 -5.81
N TYR A 29 2.78 -14.89 -6.58
CA TYR A 29 1.69 -13.94 -6.51
C TYR A 29 1.02 -13.97 -5.12
N TYR A 30 0.73 -15.15 -4.58
CA TYR A 30 0.16 -15.32 -3.25
C TYR A 30 0.96 -14.58 -2.19
N ARG A 31 2.28 -14.79 -2.13
CA ARG A 31 3.15 -14.16 -1.12
C ARG A 31 3.18 -12.64 -1.21
N ARG A 32 3.09 -12.10 -2.43
CA ARG A 32 3.15 -10.64 -2.68
C ARG A 32 1.83 -9.93 -2.43
N VAL A 33 0.71 -10.60 -2.66
CA VAL A 33 -0.61 -9.96 -2.78
C VAL A 33 -1.54 -10.29 -1.61
N TYR A 34 -1.53 -11.54 -1.12
CA TYR A 34 -2.43 -11.99 -0.06
C TYR A 34 -2.46 -11.09 1.20
N PRO A 35 -1.32 -10.56 1.72
CA PRO A 35 -1.33 -9.71 2.92
C PRO A 35 -2.14 -8.43 2.79
N TYR A 36 -2.44 -7.99 1.58
CA TYR A 36 -3.10 -6.72 1.28
C TYR A 36 -4.56 -6.88 0.85
N ILE A 37 -4.99 -8.08 0.49
CA ILE A 37 -6.37 -8.32 0.05
C ILE A 37 -7.27 -8.57 1.26
N LYS A 38 -8.42 -7.92 1.24
CA LYS A 38 -9.49 -8.11 2.25
C LYS A 38 -10.72 -8.71 1.60
N SER A 39 -11.48 -9.52 2.36
CA SER A 39 -12.72 -10.13 1.87
C SER A 39 -13.78 -9.11 1.45
N GLU A 40 -13.71 -7.88 2.00
CA GLU A 40 -14.63 -6.77 1.69
C GLU A 40 -14.38 -6.12 0.33
N TYR A 41 -13.27 -6.44 -0.35
CA TYR A 41 -12.98 -5.94 -1.70
C TYR A 41 -13.74 -6.70 -2.78
N PHE A 42 -14.23 -7.89 -2.49
CA PHE A 42 -15.01 -8.70 -3.42
C PHE A 42 -16.49 -8.33 -3.38
N ASP A 43 -17.07 -7.99 -4.53
CA ASP A 43 -18.50 -7.66 -4.65
C ASP A 43 -19.33 -8.93 -4.79
N ASP A 44 -18.82 -9.97 -5.48
CA ASP A 44 -19.51 -11.23 -5.63
C ASP A 44 -19.55 -11.99 -4.30
N HIS A 45 -20.76 -12.32 -3.86
CA HIS A 45 -20.98 -12.99 -2.59
C HIS A 45 -20.36 -14.40 -2.54
N GLY A 46 -20.33 -15.10 -3.66
CA GLY A 46 -19.70 -16.42 -3.79
C GLY A 46 -18.20 -16.32 -3.68
N ILE A 47 -17.58 -15.40 -4.42
CA ILE A 47 -16.13 -15.16 -4.38
C ILE A 47 -15.71 -14.71 -2.98
N LYS A 48 -16.47 -13.84 -2.34
CA LYS A 48 -16.23 -13.41 -0.97
C LYS A 48 -16.22 -14.59 0.02
N LYS A 49 -17.13 -15.55 -0.12
CA LYS A 49 -17.17 -16.76 0.71
C LYS A 49 -15.98 -17.69 0.43
N ILE A 50 -15.59 -17.82 -0.84
CA ILE A 50 -14.41 -18.60 -1.23
C ILE A 50 -13.15 -17.98 -0.61
N PHE A 51 -12.98 -16.66 -0.74
CA PHE A 51 -11.84 -15.95 -0.18
C PHE A 51 -11.80 -16.03 1.35
N THR A 52 -12.97 -15.99 2.02
CA THR A 52 -13.03 -16.16 3.48
C THR A 52 -12.58 -17.57 3.89
N ALA A 53 -13.02 -18.61 3.17
CA ALA A 53 -12.58 -19.98 3.45
C ALA A 53 -11.08 -20.18 3.14
N TYR A 54 -10.59 -19.53 2.08
CA TYR A 54 -9.17 -19.48 1.74
C TYR A 54 -8.35 -18.85 2.88
N GLY A 55 -8.79 -17.70 3.40
CA GLY A 55 -8.12 -17.00 4.49
C GLY A 55 -8.06 -17.82 5.78
N GLU A 56 -9.16 -18.49 6.17
CA GLU A 56 -9.18 -19.39 7.33
C GLU A 56 -8.17 -20.53 7.20
N TYR A 57 -8.02 -21.08 6.00
CA TYR A 57 -7.02 -22.11 5.74
C TYR A 57 -5.60 -21.56 5.87
N VAL A 58 -5.33 -20.39 5.29
CA VAL A 58 -4.01 -19.74 5.37
C VAL A 58 -3.65 -19.39 6.82
N GLU A 59 -4.59 -18.90 7.61
CA GLU A 59 -4.36 -18.60 9.03
C GLU A 59 -4.02 -19.86 9.85
N GLU A 60 -4.63 -21.01 9.51
CA GLU A 60 -4.40 -22.27 10.22
C GLU A 60 -3.09 -22.97 9.81
N TYR A 61 -2.79 -22.98 8.50
CA TYR A 61 -1.69 -23.77 7.95
C TYR A 61 -0.51 -22.94 7.43
N ASN A 62 -0.65 -21.62 7.36
CA ASN A 62 0.35 -20.65 6.84
C ASN A 62 0.82 -20.98 5.41
N ASP A 63 -0.08 -21.53 4.60
CA ASP A 63 0.16 -21.92 3.22
C ASP A 63 -1.11 -21.81 2.37
N SER A 64 -0.97 -21.70 1.05
CA SER A 64 -2.09 -21.63 0.11
C SER A 64 -2.80 -22.98 0.00
N PRO A 65 -4.14 -23.05 0.09
CA PRO A 65 -4.87 -24.32 -0.11
C PRO A 65 -4.87 -24.75 -1.57
N SER A 66 -4.77 -26.06 -1.81
CA SER A 66 -5.11 -26.63 -3.11
C SER A 66 -6.62 -26.51 -3.38
N ILE A 67 -7.02 -26.68 -4.66
CA ILE A 67 -8.45 -26.67 -5.03
C ILE A 67 -9.25 -27.69 -4.22
N GLU A 68 -8.69 -28.88 -4.02
CA GLU A 68 -9.32 -29.96 -3.26
C GLU A 68 -9.47 -29.59 -1.79
N ALA A 69 -8.43 -29.00 -1.18
CA ALA A 69 -8.47 -28.53 0.19
C ALA A 69 -9.52 -27.43 0.36
N LEU A 70 -9.57 -26.48 -0.58
CA LEU A 70 -10.55 -25.39 -0.57
C LEU A 70 -11.98 -25.92 -0.68
N LYS A 71 -12.25 -26.91 -1.53
CA LYS A 71 -13.56 -27.57 -1.61
C LYS A 71 -13.95 -28.24 -0.30
N ILE A 72 -13.02 -28.94 0.36
CA ILE A 72 -13.26 -29.56 1.66
C ILE A 72 -13.59 -28.51 2.73
N CYS A 73 -12.89 -27.37 2.73
CA CYS A 73 -13.17 -26.27 3.65
C CYS A 73 -14.56 -25.67 3.42
N LEU A 74 -14.95 -25.49 2.16
CA LEU A 74 -16.27 -24.97 1.79
C LEU A 74 -17.41 -25.96 2.12
N ASP A 75 -17.19 -27.28 1.95
CA ASP A 75 -18.16 -28.32 2.26
C ASP A 75 -18.48 -28.41 3.77
N LYS A 76 -17.52 -28.11 4.63
CA LYS A 76 -17.71 -28.08 6.09
C LYS A 76 -18.55 -26.89 6.57
N ARG A 77 -18.74 -25.86 5.76
CA ARG A 77 -19.48 -24.67 6.12
C ARG A 77 -20.98 -24.88 6.07
N LYS A 78 -21.67 -24.47 7.13
CA LYS A 78 -23.13 -24.57 7.27
C LYS A 78 -23.86 -23.24 7.01
N ASP A 79 -23.11 -22.19 6.69
CA ASP A 79 -23.62 -20.82 6.50
C ASP A 79 -24.04 -20.51 5.06
N MET A 80 -24.15 -21.54 4.19
CA MET A 80 -24.53 -21.43 2.80
C MET A 80 -25.85 -22.16 2.54
N ASN A 81 -26.74 -21.54 1.75
CA ASN A 81 -27.88 -22.21 1.19
C ASN A 81 -27.45 -23.06 -0.02
N GLU A 82 -28.32 -23.99 -0.46
CA GLU A 82 -28.00 -24.95 -1.52
C GLU A 82 -27.65 -24.26 -2.85
N ASP A 83 -28.32 -23.15 -3.20
CA ASP A 83 -28.07 -22.43 -4.44
C ASP A 83 -26.71 -21.69 -4.41
N THR A 84 -26.41 -21.04 -3.27
CA THR A 84 -25.11 -20.40 -3.07
C THR A 84 -23.97 -21.41 -3.07
N TYR A 85 -24.18 -22.57 -2.44
CA TYR A 85 -23.20 -23.66 -2.44
C TYR A 85 -22.90 -24.15 -3.86
N LYS A 86 -23.93 -24.41 -4.67
CA LYS A 86 -23.75 -24.81 -6.07
C LYS A 86 -22.98 -23.76 -6.88
N GLN A 87 -23.31 -22.49 -6.69
CA GLN A 87 -22.61 -21.38 -7.36
C GLN A 87 -21.15 -21.30 -6.94
N VAL A 88 -20.86 -21.34 -5.65
CA VAL A 88 -19.50 -21.32 -5.08
C VAL A 88 -18.68 -22.49 -5.62
N MET A 89 -19.21 -23.71 -5.59
CA MET A 89 -18.52 -24.89 -6.11
C MET A 89 -18.26 -24.80 -7.61
N SER A 90 -19.23 -24.30 -8.39
CA SER A 90 -19.06 -24.04 -9.83
C SER A 90 -17.97 -23.00 -10.09
N THR A 91 -17.88 -21.95 -9.26
CA THR A 91 -16.83 -20.94 -9.37
C THR A 91 -15.45 -21.55 -9.07
N VAL A 92 -15.34 -22.33 -7.99
CA VAL A 92 -14.08 -23.03 -7.65
C VAL A 92 -13.65 -24.00 -8.77
N ASP A 93 -14.60 -24.72 -9.40
CA ASP A 93 -14.32 -25.61 -10.52
C ASP A 93 -13.88 -24.86 -11.79
N SER A 94 -14.27 -23.61 -11.93
CA SER A 94 -13.88 -22.75 -13.05
C SER A 94 -12.50 -22.13 -12.90
N LEU A 95 -11.92 -22.13 -11.69
CA LEU A 95 -10.59 -21.60 -11.44
C LEU A 95 -9.55 -22.42 -12.22
N LYS A 96 -8.70 -21.72 -12.96
CA LYS A 96 -7.67 -22.36 -13.79
C LYS A 96 -6.33 -21.69 -13.55
N ARG A 97 -5.28 -22.47 -13.64
CA ARG A 97 -3.92 -21.94 -13.68
C ARG A 97 -3.76 -21.10 -14.93
N ASP A 98 -3.32 -19.87 -14.74
CA ASP A 98 -2.96 -18.96 -15.82
C ASP A 98 -1.42 -18.89 -15.86
N GLU A 99 -0.84 -19.47 -16.92
CA GLU A 99 0.62 -19.51 -17.12
C GLU A 99 1.11 -18.37 -18.02
N ASP A 100 0.19 -17.68 -18.70
CA ASP A 100 0.51 -16.69 -19.71
C ASP A 100 0.54 -15.26 -19.13
N THR A 101 -0.12 -15.01 -18.02
CA THR A 101 -0.18 -13.67 -17.42
C THR A 101 1.10 -13.32 -16.65
N ASN A 102 1.68 -12.17 -16.98
CA ASN A 102 2.84 -11.65 -16.27
C ASN A 102 2.50 -11.32 -14.82
N THR A 103 3.21 -11.92 -13.86
CA THR A 103 2.94 -11.78 -12.43
C THR A 103 3.10 -10.32 -11.97
N ASP A 104 4.11 -9.58 -12.43
CA ASP A 104 4.33 -8.20 -12.02
C ASP A 104 3.20 -7.27 -12.49
N TRP A 105 2.74 -7.47 -13.73
CA TRP A 105 1.58 -6.75 -14.26
C TRP A 105 0.33 -7.05 -13.42
N LEU A 106 0.09 -8.32 -13.11
CA LEU A 106 -1.07 -8.73 -12.33
C LEU A 106 -1.03 -8.19 -10.90
N VAL A 107 0.14 -8.17 -10.26
CA VAL A 107 0.35 -7.54 -8.94
C VAL A 107 -0.01 -6.06 -8.99
N SER A 108 0.46 -5.33 -10.02
CA SER A 108 0.14 -3.89 -10.19
C SER A 108 -1.35 -3.65 -10.43
N GLU A 109 -2.02 -4.48 -11.24
CA GLU A 109 -3.46 -4.36 -11.45
C GLU A 109 -4.28 -4.72 -10.21
N THR A 110 -3.81 -5.69 -9.43
CA THR A 110 -4.47 -6.05 -8.16
C THR A 110 -4.29 -4.95 -7.11
N GLU A 111 -3.15 -4.28 -7.07
CA GLU A 111 -2.93 -3.12 -6.21
C GLU A 111 -3.93 -2.01 -6.51
N LYS A 112 -4.11 -1.66 -7.78
CA LYS A 112 -5.12 -0.67 -8.20
C LYS A 112 -6.54 -1.11 -7.84
N PHE A 113 -6.85 -2.39 -8.05
CA PHE A 113 -8.14 -2.96 -7.66
C PHE A 113 -8.38 -2.80 -6.15
N CYS A 114 -7.40 -3.12 -5.30
CA CYS A 114 -7.51 -2.96 -3.85
C CYS A 114 -7.67 -1.49 -3.44
N GLN A 115 -6.91 -0.57 -4.06
CA GLN A 115 -7.04 0.87 -3.84
C GLN A 115 -8.44 1.37 -4.19
N ASP A 116 -8.94 1.02 -5.37
CA ASP A 116 -10.27 1.44 -5.84
C ASP A 116 -11.39 0.90 -4.95
N LYS A 117 -11.28 -0.36 -4.51
CA LYS A 117 -12.27 -0.99 -3.63
C LYS A 117 -12.25 -0.43 -2.21
N ASP A 118 -11.07 -0.23 -1.64
CA ASP A 118 -10.94 0.37 -0.30
C ASP A 118 -11.45 1.82 -0.31
N LEU A 119 -11.10 2.60 -1.33
CA LEU A 119 -11.60 3.96 -1.50
C LEU A 119 -13.13 3.99 -1.62
N PHE A 120 -13.71 3.09 -2.43
CA PHE A 120 -15.16 2.99 -2.60
C PHE A 120 -15.84 2.63 -1.26
N ASN A 121 -15.32 1.64 -0.54
CA ASN A 121 -15.85 1.22 0.76
C ASN A 121 -15.73 2.36 1.80
N THR A 122 -14.61 3.09 1.79
CA THR A 122 -14.39 4.23 2.67
C THR A 122 -15.35 5.39 2.37
N ILE A 123 -15.60 5.70 1.09
CA ILE A 123 -16.60 6.71 0.70
C ILE A 123 -18.00 6.28 1.14
N ARG A 124 -18.36 5.02 0.93
CA ARG A 124 -19.64 4.47 1.39
C ARG A 124 -19.80 4.61 2.90
N LYS A 125 -18.77 4.25 3.66
CA LYS A 125 -18.73 4.40 5.12
C LYS A 125 -18.82 5.87 5.53
N ALA A 126 -18.13 6.77 4.82
CA ALA A 126 -18.19 8.21 5.07
C ALA A 126 -19.61 8.77 4.92
N ILE A 127 -20.36 8.31 3.92
CA ILE A 127 -21.78 8.69 3.74
C ILE A 127 -22.60 8.27 4.96
N LEU A 128 -22.46 7.02 5.44
CA LEU A 128 -23.18 6.52 6.62
C LEU A 128 -22.82 7.32 7.90
N VAL A 129 -21.55 7.74 8.04
CA VAL A 129 -21.11 8.61 9.15
C VAL A 129 -21.73 10.01 9.05
N ILE A 130 -21.84 10.57 7.85
CA ILE A 130 -22.47 11.90 7.63
C ILE A 130 -23.96 11.84 7.92
N ASP A 131 -24.63 10.79 7.50
CA ASP A 131 -26.07 10.56 7.72
C ASP A 131 -26.39 10.20 9.18
N GLY A 132 -25.37 9.87 10.00
CA GLY A 132 -25.50 9.54 11.42
C GLY A 132 -25.95 8.11 11.69
N GLU A 133 -25.91 7.23 10.68
CA GLU A 133 -26.17 5.80 10.81
C GLU A 133 -24.99 5.06 11.44
N GLU A 134 -23.77 5.48 11.14
CA GLU A 134 -22.52 4.98 11.74
C GLU A 134 -22.09 5.94 12.87
N LYS A 135 -22.08 5.46 14.11
CA LYS A 135 -21.78 6.28 15.31
C LYS A 135 -20.37 6.04 15.87
N ASP A 136 -19.74 4.97 15.45
CA ASP A 136 -18.43 4.54 15.98
C ASP A 136 -17.26 5.33 15.39
N VAL A 137 -17.51 6.09 14.31
CA VAL A 137 -16.49 6.86 13.60
C VAL A 137 -16.78 8.35 13.70
N ASP A 138 -15.81 9.12 14.18
CA ASP A 138 -15.87 10.58 14.19
C ASP A 138 -15.71 11.14 12.76
N LYS A 139 -16.51 12.18 12.45
CA LYS A 139 -16.40 12.89 11.15
C LYS A 139 -15.00 13.46 10.90
N GLY A 140 -14.25 13.82 11.94
CA GLY A 140 -12.88 14.27 11.85
C GLY A 140 -11.88 13.19 11.40
N ALA A 141 -12.23 11.90 11.50
CA ALA A 141 -11.39 10.79 11.04
C ALA A 141 -11.50 10.53 9.52
N LEU A 142 -12.53 11.05 8.85
CA LEU A 142 -12.80 10.79 7.44
C LEU A 142 -11.64 11.18 6.51
N PRO A 143 -10.98 12.35 6.65
CA PRO A 143 -9.84 12.70 5.79
C PRO A 143 -8.69 11.70 5.91
N GLN A 144 -8.40 11.21 7.13
CA GLN A 144 -7.35 10.21 7.34
C GLN A 144 -7.72 8.89 6.70
N MET A 145 -8.94 8.41 6.87
CA MET A 145 -9.43 7.17 6.25
C MET A 145 -9.32 7.20 4.72
N LEU A 146 -9.66 8.32 4.08
CA LEU A 146 -9.51 8.50 2.64
C LEU A 146 -8.03 8.51 2.21
N THR A 147 -7.17 9.15 3.01
CA THR A 147 -5.73 9.17 2.77
C THR A 147 -5.13 7.77 2.88
N ASP A 148 -5.54 7.00 3.89
CA ASP A 148 -5.08 5.63 4.12
C ASP A 148 -5.50 4.70 2.97
N SER A 149 -6.74 4.85 2.47
CA SER A 149 -7.23 4.09 1.31
C SER A 149 -6.42 4.35 0.04
N LEU A 150 -6.01 5.61 -0.18
CA LEU A 150 -5.17 5.99 -1.32
C LEU A 150 -3.69 5.59 -1.13
N GLY A 151 -3.29 5.33 0.10
CA GLY A 151 -1.92 4.94 0.47
C GLY A 151 -1.65 3.44 0.42
N ILE A 152 -2.64 2.60 0.03
CA ILE A 152 -2.42 1.16 -0.12
C ILE A 152 -1.36 0.92 -1.21
N SER A 153 -0.28 0.24 -0.85
CA SER A 153 0.78 -0.15 -1.79
C SER A 153 1.26 -1.56 -1.47
N PHE A 154 1.47 -2.34 -2.52
CA PHE A 154 2.05 -3.69 -2.43
C PHE A 154 3.57 -3.67 -2.49
N ASP A 155 4.15 -2.46 -2.56
CA ASP A 155 5.58 -2.31 -2.51
C ASP A 155 6.09 -2.69 -1.12
N THR A 156 6.77 -3.83 -1.05
CA THR A 156 7.39 -4.36 0.16
C THR A 156 8.78 -3.77 0.39
N SER A 157 9.31 -2.99 -0.56
CA SER A 157 10.63 -2.40 -0.45
C SER A 157 10.62 -1.17 0.46
N ILE A 158 10.25 -1.38 1.74
CA ILE A 158 10.41 -0.37 2.78
C ILE A 158 11.89 -0.34 3.17
N GLY A 159 12.65 0.47 2.45
CA GLY A 159 14.08 0.63 2.69
C GLY A 159 14.95 0.06 1.58
N HIS A 160 16.26 0.11 1.80
CA HIS A 160 17.25 -0.46 0.89
C HIS A 160 17.60 -1.88 1.33
N ASP A 161 17.57 -2.84 0.40
CA ASP A 161 18.17 -4.14 0.68
C ASP A 161 19.67 -3.99 0.88
N TYR A 162 20.16 -4.48 2.02
CA TYR A 162 21.55 -4.27 2.40
C TYR A 162 22.54 -4.98 1.46
N LEU A 163 22.13 -6.09 0.89
CA LEU A 163 22.98 -6.91 0.03
C LEU A 163 22.79 -6.57 -1.46
N GLU A 164 21.56 -6.34 -1.90
CA GLU A 164 21.24 -6.09 -3.31
C GLU A 164 21.53 -4.64 -3.71
N ASP A 165 21.21 -3.65 -2.86
CA ASP A 165 21.37 -2.22 -3.16
C ASP A 165 22.75 -1.67 -2.76
N TYR A 166 23.80 -2.47 -2.79
CA TYR A 166 25.12 -2.03 -2.33
C TYR A 166 25.74 -0.93 -3.23
N GLU A 167 25.48 -0.96 -4.53
CA GLU A 167 25.96 0.03 -5.48
C GLU A 167 25.27 1.37 -5.28
N ASP A 168 23.94 1.38 -5.14
CA ASP A 168 23.16 2.60 -4.89
C ASP A 168 23.55 3.24 -3.55
N ARG A 169 23.83 2.43 -2.53
CA ARG A 169 24.35 2.93 -1.25
C ARG A 169 25.74 3.52 -1.40
N TYR A 170 26.61 2.84 -2.14
CA TYR A 170 27.95 3.35 -2.38
C TYR A 170 27.90 4.72 -3.06
N GLU A 171 27.10 4.88 -4.10
CA GLU A 171 26.87 6.15 -4.79
C GLU A 171 26.27 7.20 -3.85
N PHE A 172 25.26 6.82 -3.06
CA PHE A 172 24.63 7.73 -2.09
C PHE A 172 25.63 8.28 -1.07
N TYR A 173 26.49 7.44 -0.51
CA TYR A 173 27.51 7.87 0.47
C TYR A 173 28.67 8.63 -0.14
N HIS A 174 28.96 8.45 -1.43
CA HIS A 174 30.04 9.14 -2.13
C HIS A 174 29.54 10.33 -2.96
N ARG A 175 28.25 10.55 -3.03
CA ARG A 175 27.66 11.71 -3.69
C ARG A 175 28.12 12.99 -3.00
N LYS A 176 28.67 13.94 -3.77
CA LYS A 176 29.01 15.25 -3.24
C LYS A 176 27.74 15.95 -2.78
N GLU A 177 27.63 16.17 -1.47
CA GLU A 177 26.52 16.92 -0.89
C GLU A 177 26.60 18.38 -1.36
N GLU A 178 25.49 18.90 -1.88
CA GLU A 178 25.34 20.32 -2.10
C GLU A 178 25.25 21.01 -0.75
N ARG A 179 26.15 22.00 -0.54
CA ARG A 179 26.22 22.76 0.70
C ARG A 179 25.98 24.24 0.41
N THR A 180 25.23 24.89 1.28
CA THR A 180 25.06 26.34 1.25
C THR A 180 26.22 26.97 2.01
N PRO A 181 27.14 27.69 1.34
CA PRO A 181 28.28 28.26 2.01
C PRO A 181 27.89 29.39 2.93
N PHE A 182 28.72 29.67 3.94
CA PHE A 182 28.66 30.89 4.72
C PHE A 182 29.44 32.00 4.03
N ASP A 183 29.14 33.22 4.34
CA ASP A 183 29.92 34.39 3.99
C ASP A 183 31.20 34.53 4.84
N ILE A 184 31.40 33.65 5.79
CA ILE A 184 32.51 33.64 6.74
C ILE A 184 33.45 32.44 6.45
N ASP A 185 34.65 32.69 5.96
CA ASP A 185 35.60 31.68 5.56
C ASP A 185 35.93 30.63 6.62
N ILE A 186 36.08 31.06 7.87
CA ILE A 186 36.35 30.14 8.97
C ILE A 186 35.23 29.12 9.19
N LEU A 187 33.97 29.56 9.03
CA LEU A 187 32.81 28.65 9.13
C LEU A 187 32.78 27.67 7.97
N ASN A 188 33.08 28.13 6.76
CA ASN A 188 33.17 27.23 5.60
C ASN A 188 34.28 26.20 5.79
N LYS A 189 35.42 26.58 6.37
CA LYS A 189 36.53 25.69 6.66
C LYS A 189 36.15 24.62 7.69
N ILE A 190 35.46 25.01 8.76
CA ILE A 190 35.02 24.09 9.83
C ILE A 190 33.93 23.16 9.31
N THR A 191 32.98 23.64 8.53
CA THR A 191 31.84 22.88 8.01
C THR A 191 32.13 22.19 6.67
N LYS A 192 33.38 22.24 6.18
CA LYS A 192 33.78 21.67 4.87
C LYS A 192 32.94 22.16 3.70
N GLY A 193 32.67 23.45 3.64
CA GLY A 193 32.00 24.12 2.52
C GLY A 193 30.60 24.63 2.80
N GLY A 194 30.11 24.61 4.03
CA GLY A 194 28.81 25.19 4.39
C GLY A 194 27.83 24.22 5.03
N LEU A 195 26.56 24.58 5.01
CA LEU A 195 25.46 23.78 5.59
C LEU A 195 24.96 22.76 4.57
N PRO A 196 24.92 21.46 4.88
CA PRO A 196 24.33 20.47 4.02
C PRO A 196 22.80 20.64 3.96
N ARG A 197 22.19 20.33 2.82
CA ARG A 197 20.72 20.32 2.66
C ARG A 197 20.07 19.31 3.61
N LYS A 198 18.86 19.59 4.02
CA LYS A 198 18.04 18.69 4.90
C LYS A 198 18.72 18.40 6.25
N SER A 199 19.61 19.28 6.74
CA SER A 199 20.26 19.14 8.04
C SER A 199 19.83 20.23 9.02
N MET A 200 19.96 19.95 10.31
CA MET A 200 19.71 20.91 11.38
C MET A 200 21.05 21.31 12.00
N THR A 201 21.35 22.61 11.97
CA THR A 201 22.56 23.18 12.59
C THR A 201 22.19 23.93 13.85
N VAL A 202 22.85 23.60 14.97
CA VAL A 202 22.62 24.22 16.28
C VAL A 202 23.81 25.11 16.64
N LEU A 203 23.53 26.39 16.90
CA LEU A 203 24.51 27.36 17.40
C LEU A 203 24.41 27.46 18.92
N LEU A 204 25.47 27.06 19.62
CA LEU A 204 25.60 27.13 21.05
C LEU A 204 26.53 28.28 21.44
N ALA A 205 26.07 29.21 22.26
CA ALA A 205 26.86 30.26 22.88
C ALA A 205 26.17 30.76 24.16
N THR A 206 26.90 31.44 25.01
CA THR A 206 26.36 32.08 26.22
C THR A 206 25.36 33.20 25.91
N THR A 207 24.61 33.65 26.89
CA THR A 207 23.71 34.80 26.77
C THR A 207 24.52 36.01 26.36
N GLY A 208 24.04 36.78 25.36
CA GLY A 208 24.76 37.93 24.81
C GLY A 208 25.86 37.58 23.78
N GLY A 209 26.13 36.29 23.52
CA GLY A 209 27.18 35.82 22.61
C GLY A 209 26.89 35.99 21.09
N GLY A 210 25.91 36.78 20.69
CA GLY A 210 25.66 37.08 19.29
C GLY A 210 24.94 36.01 18.46
N LYS A 211 24.35 34.96 19.09
CA LYS A 211 23.66 33.87 18.40
C LYS A 211 22.63 34.34 17.36
N SER A 212 21.79 35.32 17.74
CA SER A 212 20.77 35.85 16.85
C SER A 212 21.37 36.61 15.67
N LEU A 213 22.45 37.35 15.91
CA LEU A 213 23.16 38.09 14.88
C LEU A 213 23.74 37.14 13.84
N VAL A 214 24.42 36.06 14.28
CA VAL A 214 24.99 35.04 13.37
C VAL A 214 23.90 34.32 12.59
N LYS A 215 22.76 34.02 13.20
CA LYS A 215 21.63 33.40 12.49
C LYS A 215 21.07 34.32 11.40
N CYS A 216 20.86 35.60 11.72
CA CYS A 216 20.36 36.59 10.75
C CYS A 216 21.35 36.77 9.60
N HIS A 217 22.64 36.86 9.90
CA HIS A 217 23.68 36.98 8.90
C HIS A 217 23.74 35.75 7.98
N ALA A 218 23.76 34.56 8.55
CA ALA A 218 23.76 33.31 7.78
C ALA A 218 22.50 33.18 6.88
N ALA A 219 21.33 33.57 7.39
CA ALA A 219 20.10 33.57 6.59
C ALA A 219 20.16 34.59 5.44
N ALA A 220 20.66 35.78 5.68
CA ALA A 220 20.82 36.81 4.65
C ALA A 220 21.81 36.37 3.58
N SER A 221 22.97 35.83 3.98
CA SER A 221 23.96 35.28 3.05
C SER A 221 23.39 34.14 2.18
N ALA A 222 22.65 33.20 2.78
CA ALA A 222 22.03 32.11 2.05
C ALA A 222 20.99 32.60 1.02
N LEU A 223 20.22 33.64 1.35
CA LEU A 223 19.27 34.27 0.41
C LEU A 223 19.93 35.03 -0.73
N MET A 224 21.11 35.57 -0.50
CA MET A 224 21.88 36.31 -1.54
C MET A 224 22.63 35.34 -2.50
N MET A 225 22.94 34.16 -2.05
CA MET A 225 23.68 33.17 -2.84
C MET A 225 22.76 32.25 -3.69
N GLY A 226 21.41 32.34 -3.53
CA GLY A 226 20.39 31.60 -4.29
C GLY A 226 19.99 30.33 -3.61
#